data_6fc446ba390effad0113fdf646fa18cf
#
_entry.id   6fc446ba390effad0113fdf646fa18cf
#
_cell.length_a   1.000
_cell.length_b   1.000
_cell.length_c   1.000
_cell.angle_alpha   90.00
_cell.angle_beta   90.00
_cell.angle_gamma   90.00
#
_symmetry.space_group_name_H-M   'P 1'
#
loop_
_entity.id
_entity.type
_entity.pdbx_description
1 polymer ?
#
loop_
_entity_poly.entity_id
_entity_poly.type
_entity_poly.pdbx_seq_one_letter_code
_entity_poly.pdbx_strand_id
1 'polypeptide(L)'
;MDIITLPEDLSIQNENALCIYDYQTSKECLKQMVTLQKNTFSFLIQGNKEVFSNKNNTNINHNSFLLMKKGRCLMTEKITLTEQKNYRSILFFFDNEALINFIHKNNISYVKSPVKKPSIFTFDYDGFLEVFVQSLISISKLNYKVQSKLLETKFEELIVYLINTQGTDFIESLLFEIQNENQHFIEVIEHNKLNKLSLQELSFLANMSLSTFKREFSKHFNTSPSKWFLDQRLEHAALLLQDKSVRPTDIFEEIGYESLSNFVQAFKIKFGITPKQYQLN
;
A
#
# COMPACT_ATOMS: atom_id res chain seq x y z
N MET A 1 -14.01 1.84 -12.45
CA MET A 1 -12.86 2.66 -11.99
C MET A 1 -11.74 2.45 -12.97
N ASP A 2 -11.18 3.54 -13.46
CA ASP A 2 -10.05 3.48 -14.40
C ASP A 2 -8.79 3.11 -13.63
N ILE A 3 -7.93 2.30 -14.25
CA ILE A 3 -6.64 1.93 -13.68
C ILE A 3 -5.65 3.02 -14.09
N ILE A 4 -4.94 3.60 -13.13
CA ILE A 4 -3.85 4.55 -13.37
C ILE A 4 -2.54 3.78 -13.42
N THR A 5 -1.76 4.00 -14.46
CA THR A 5 -0.44 3.39 -14.63
C THR A 5 0.66 4.43 -14.42
N LEU A 6 1.49 4.24 -13.39
CA LEU A 6 2.54 5.18 -13.04
C LEU A 6 3.93 4.61 -13.36
N PRO A 7 4.82 5.41 -13.96
CA PRO A 7 4.71 6.85 -14.24
C PRO A 7 4.08 7.22 -15.59
N GLU A 8 3.61 6.28 -16.43
CA GLU A 8 3.16 6.54 -17.81
C GLU A 8 2.06 7.61 -17.90
N ASP A 9 1.00 7.49 -17.07
CA ASP A 9 -0.15 8.41 -17.10
C ASP A 9 0.18 9.83 -16.57
N LEU A 10 1.39 10.03 -16.04
CA LEU A 10 1.86 11.36 -15.60
C LEU A 10 2.49 12.20 -16.72
N SER A 11 2.47 11.71 -17.96
CA SER A 11 3.09 12.40 -19.12
C SER A 11 4.58 12.74 -18.91
N ILE A 12 5.28 11.93 -18.11
CA ILE A 12 6.72 12.03 -17.91
C ILE A 12 7.43 11.33 -19.08
N GLN A 13 8.60 11.82 -19.49
CA GLN A 13 9.45 11.11 -20.42
C GLN A 13 10.03 9.85 -19.73
N ASN A 14 9.42 8.69 -19.98
CA ASN A 14 9.59 7.47 -19.20
C ASN A 14 10.79 6.57 -19.57
N GLU A 15 11.60 6.95 -20.53
CA GLU A 15 12.69 6.11 -21.03
C GLU A 15 13.86 5.96 -20.04
N ASN A 16 13.93 6.79 -18.98
CA ASN A 16 15.02 6.76 -18.01
C ASN A 16 14.73 5.82 -16.84
N ALA A 17 15.79 5.18 -16.36
CA ALA A 17 15.80 4.37 -15.12
C ALA A 17 15.25 5.15 -13.91
N LEU A 18 15.52 6.46 -13.86
CA LEU A 18 15.10 7.37 -12.78
C LEU A 18 14.21 8.50 -13.33
N CYS A 19 13.10 8.78 -12.67
CA CYS A 19 12.28 9.95 -12.95
C CYS A 19 11.57 10.48 -11.71
N ILE A 20 11.15 11.75 -11.76
CA ILE A 20 10.52 12.45 -10.63
C ILE A 20 9.28 13.19 -11.11
N TYR A 21 8.27 13.29 -10.23
CA TYR A 21 7.06 14.04 -10.48
C TYR A 21 6.56 14.72 -9.20
N ASP A 22 6.27 16.02 -9.29
CA ASP A 22 5.63 16.80 -8.22
C ASP A 22 4.11 16.70 -8.39
N TYR A 23 3.53 15.72 -7.71
CA TYR A 23 2.09 15.41 -7.80
C TYR A 23 1.30 16.28 -6.84
N GLN A 24 0.32 16.99 -7.37
CA GLN A 24 -0.59 17.84 -6.59
C GLN A 24 -2.02 17.66 -7.06
N THR A 25 -2.95 17.59 -6.12
CA THR A 25 -4.38 17.53 -6.42
C THR A 25 -5.22 18.23 -5.36
N SER A 26 -6.31 18.86 -5.79
CA SER A 26 -7.35 19.41 -4.92
C SER A 26 -8.56 18.48 -4.80
N LYS A 27 -8.47 17.27 -5.36
CA LYS A 27 -9.52 16.26 -5.32
C LYS A 27 -9.04 15.06 -4.51
N GLU A 28 -9.87 14.61 -3.58
CA GLU A 28 -9.63 13.34 -2.89
C GLU A 28 -9.85 12.17 -3.85
N CYS A 29 -9.05 11.13 -3.69
CA CYS A 29 -9.30 9.86 -4.33
C CYS A 29 -9.44 8.76 -3.28
N LEU A 30 -10.37 7.84 -3.51
CA LEU A 30 -10.63 6.73 -2.60
C LEU A 30 -10.37 5.42 -3.32
N LYS A 31 -9.41 4.65 -2.82
CA LYS A 31 -9.07 3.30 -3.33
C LYS A 31 -8.86 3.26 -4.86
N GLN A 32 -8.21 4.30 -5.40
CA GLN A 32 -7.83 4.34 -6.82
C GLN A 32 -6.97 3.12 -7.15
N MET A 33 -7.33 2.38 -8.20
CA MET A 33 -6.54 1.28 -8.73
C MET A 33 -5.30 1.82 -9.42
N VAL A 34 -4.11 1.49 -8.92
CA VAL A 34 -2.83 1.98 -9.45
C VAL A 34 -1.91 0.81 -9.79
N THR A 35 -1.33 0.85 -10.97
CA THR A 35 -0.25 -0.03 -11.39
C THR A 35 1.07 0.75 -11.38
N LEU A 36 1.99 0.40 -10.48
CA LEU A 36 3.34 0.94 -10.46
C LEU A 36 4.22 0.10 -11.38
N GLN A 37 4.75 0.69 -12.44
CA GLN A 37 5.67 0.00 -13.34
C GLN A 37 7.11 0.06 -12.84
N LYS A 38 7.41 1.01 -11.96
CA LYS A 38 8.70 1.19 -11.29
C LYS A 38 8.52 1.20 -9.77
N ASN A 39 9.58 0.84 -9.06
CA ASN A 39 9.63 1.10 -7.62
C ASN A 39 9.52 2.61 -7.38
N THR A 40 8.83 3.00 -6.33
CA THR A 40 8.45 4.40 -6.14
C THR A 40 8.67 4.83 -4.69
N PHE A 41 9.51 5.84 -4.49
CA PHE A 41 9.45 6.63 -3.27
C PHE A 41 8.33 7.67 -3.41
N SER A 42 7.43 7.71 -2.41
CA SER A 42 6.36 8.70 -2.33
C SER A 42 6.56 9.56 -1.09
N PHE A 43 7.19 10.72 -1.29
CA PHE A 43 7.45 11.70 -0.24
C PHE A 43 6.22 12.56 -0.04
N LEU A 44 5.45 12.29 1.02
CA LEU A 44 4.23 13.01 1.32
C LEU A 44 4.56 14.36 1.97
N ILE A 45 4.13 15.44 1.32
CA ILE A 45 4.36 16.81 1.77
C ILE A 45 3.11 17.38 2.45
N GLN A 46 1.94 17.05 1.92
CA GLN A 46 0.66 17.54 2.42
C GLN A 46 -0.45 16.53 2.17
N GLY A 47 -1.35 16.35 3.14
CA GLY A 47 -2.45 15.40 3.08
C GLY A 47 -2.17 14.13 3.89
N ASN A 48 -2.98 13.11 3.64
CA ASN A 48 -2.81 11.76 4.17
C ASN A 48 -2.87 10.77 3.01
N LYS A 49 -2.09 9.71 3.08
CA LYS A 49 -2.05 8.66 2.07
C LYS A 49 -2.24 7.29 2.70
N GLU A 50 -3.19 6.52 2.18
CA GLU A 50 -3.39 5.13 2.54
C GLU A 50 -3.14 4.26 1.30
N VAL A 51 -2.39 3.19 1.47
CA VAL A 51 -2.05 2.26 0.38
C VAL A 51 -2.35 0.83 0.81
N PHE A 52 -3.12 0.12 -0.01
CA PHE A 52 -3.37 -1.31 0.14
C PHE A 52 -2.58 -2.07 -0.92
N SER A 53 -1.86 -3.09 -0.50
CA SER A 53 -1.12 -3.98 -1.40
C SER A 53 -1.46 -5.45 -1.15
N ASN A 54 -0.78 -6.33 -1.84
CA ASN A 54 -0.89 -7.77 -1.66
C ASN A 54 -0.28 -8.29 -0.35
N LYS A 55 0.63 -7.53 0.28
CA LYS A 55 1.39 -7.99 1.46
C LYS A 55 1.18 -7.17 2.72
N ASN A 56 0.85 -5.91 2.57
CA ASN A 56 0.64 -5.01 3.70
C ASN A 56 -0.15 -3.78 3.30
N ASN A 57 -0.77 -3.17 4.29
CA ASN A 57 -1.49 -1.91 4.17
C ASN A 57 -0.79 -0.90 5.06
N THR A 58 -0.80 0.34 4.63
CA THR A 58 -0.19 1.41 5.41
C THR A 58 -0.96 2.71 5.24
N ASN A 59 -0.95 3.52 6.29
CA ASN A 59 -1.51 4.86 6.29
C ASN A 59 -0.43 5.80 6.83
N ILE A 60 -0.13 6.86 6.08
CA ILE A 60 0.86 7.86 6.44
C ILE A 60 0.26 9.27 6.39
N ASN A 61 0.86 10.14 7.17
CA ASN A 61 0.69 11.59 7.15
C ASN A 61 1.98 12.27 6.68
N HIS A 62 2.03 13.59 6.73
CA HIS A 62 3.17 14.41 6.30
C HIS A 62 4.48 14.23 7.11
N ASN A 63 4.48 13.39 8.17
CA ASN A 63 5.70 13.08 8.94
C ASN A 63 6.44 11.84 8.41
N SER A 64 5.89 11.17 7.40
CA SER A 64 6.45 9.92 6.88
C SER A 64 6.37 9.86 5.36
N PHE A 65 7.18 9.01 4.75
CA PHE A 65 7.12 8.70 3.33
C PHE A 65 7.14 7.19 3.08
N LEU A 66 6.80 6.80 1.86
CA LEU A 66 6.70 5.40 1.45
C LEU A 66 7.76 5.05 0.42
N LEU A 67 8.27 3.83 0.52
CA LEU A 67 8.87 3.10 -0.57
C LEU A 67 7.92 1.98 -0.98
N MET A 68 7.44 2.01 -2.21
CA MET A 68 6.52 1.04 -2.78
C MET A 68 7.21 0.26 -3.90
N LYS A 69 7.13 -1.06 -3.81
CA LYS A 69 7.60 -1.95 -4.87
C LYS A 69 6.71 -1.83 -6.11
N LYS A 70 7.30 -1.99 -7.31
CA LYS A 70 6.51 -2.14 -8.55
C LYS A 70 5.44 -3.22 -8.40
N GLY A 71 4.23 -2.96 -8.94
CA GLY A 71 3.10 -3.86 -8.83
C GLY A 71 1.77 -3.12 -8.69
N ARG A 72 0.71 -3.84 -8.37
CA ARG A 72 -0.64 -3.27 -8.20
C ARG A 72 -0.90 -2.91 -6.75
N CYS A 73 -1.52 -1.75 -6.55
CA CYS A 73 -1.97 -1.27 -5.24
C CYS A 73 -3.24 -0.44 -5.38
N LEU A 74 -3.94 -0.25 -4.26
CA LEU A 74 -5.03 0.72 -4.16
C LEU A 74 -4.51 1.91 -3.35
N MET A 75 -4.74 3.12 -3.85
CA MET A 75 -4.32 4.35 -3.18
C MET A 75 -5.52 5.19 -2.80
N THR A 76 -5.53 5.65 -1.56
CA THR A 76 -6.44 6.68 -1.06
C THR A 76 -5.62 7.91 -0.70
N GLU A 77 -6.02 9.06 -1.22
CA GLU A 77 -5.37 10.35 -0.98
C GLU A 77 -6.41 11.31 -0.41
N LYS A 78 -6.21 11.73 0.83
CA LYS A 78 -7.11 12.63 1.56
C LYS A 78 -6.46 13.97 1.77
N ILE A 79 -7.26 15.00 1.60
CA ILE A 79 -6.88 16.40 1.80
C ILE A 79 -6.98 16.72 3.29
N THR A 80 -5.98 17.39 3.86
CA THR A 80 -6.08 17.93 5.21
C THR A 80 -6.89 19.22 5.22
N LEU A 81 -7.70 19.43 6.27
CA LEU A 81 -8.55 20.62 6.46
C LEU A 81 -7.76 21.87 6.86
N THR A 82 -6.56 22.06 6.33
CA THR A 82 -5.75 23.28 6.48
C THR A 82 -6.18 24.34 5.48
N GLU A 83 -5.71 25.58 5.64
CA GLU A 83 -6.06 26.72 4.75
C GLU A 83 -5.80 26.45 3.27
N GLN A 84 -4.81 25.63 2.94
CA GLN A 84 -4.59 25.12 1.58
C GLN A 84 -5.10 23.67 1.48
N LYS A 85 -6.35 23.52 1.01
CA LYS A 85 -7.01 22.23 0.79
C LYS A 85 -6.40 21.48 -0.40
N ASN A 86 -5.17 20.96 -0.26
CA ASN A 86 -4.48 20.22 -1.31
C ASN A 86 -3.82 18.96 -0.74
N TYR A 87 -3.67 17.97 -1.60
CA TYR A 87 -2.77 16.85 -1.41
C TYR A 87 -1.52 17.10 -2.27
N ARG A 88 -0.32 16.84 -1.71
CA ARG A 88 0.93 16.96 -2.47
C ARG A 88 1.93 15.88 -2.05
N SER A 89 2.54 15.25 -3.03
CA SER A 89 3.65 14.32 -2.84
C SER A 89 4.67 14.42 -3.97
N ILE A 90 5.96 14.23 -3.65
CA ILE A 90 6.98 14.01 -4.65
C ILE A 90 7.08 12.51 -4.90
N LEU A 91 6.88 12.10 -6.14
CA LEU A 91 7.04 10.72 -6.59
C LEU A 91 8.40 10.58 -7.26
N PHE A 92 9.26 9.71 -6.72
CA PHE A 92 10.57 9.41 -7.29
C PHE A 92 10.59 7.94 -7.71
N PHE A 93 10.59 7.72 -9.01
CA PHE A 93 10.53 6.41 -9.64
C PHE A 93 11.91 5.90 -9.98
N PHE A 94 12.14 4.61 -9.77
CA PHE A 94 13.38 3.92 -10.17
C PHE A 94 13.09 2.47 -10.53
N ASP A 95 13.88 1.92 -11.47
CA ASP A 95 13.81 0.51 -11.82
C ASP A 95 14.83 -0.34 -11.05
N ASN A 96 14.72 -1.66 -11.18
CA ASN A 96 15.63 -2.57 -10.51
C ASN A 96 17.06 -2.46 -11.07
N GLU A 97 17.23 -2.02 -12.31
CA GLU A 97 18.57 -1.86 -12.91
C GLU A 97 19.36 -0.77 -12.20
N ALA A 98 18.73 0.38 -11.92
CA ALA A 98 19.35 1.46 -11.14
C ALA A 98 19.82 0.96 -9.75
N LEU A 99 18.96 0.16 -9.08
CA LEU A 99 19.29 -0.40 -7.77
C LEU A 99 20.43 -1.42 -7.85
N ILE A 100 20.43 -2.31 -8.83
CA ILE A 100 21.46 -3.33 -9.06
C ILE A 100 22.80 -2.64 -9.35
N ASN A 101 22.82 -1.64 -10.23
CA ASN A 101 24.03 -0.86 -10.54
C ASN A 101 24.60 -0.18 -9.32
N PHE A 102 23.76 0.42 -8.48
CA PHE A 102 24.16 1.01 -7.20
C PHE A 102 24.79 -0.03 -6.25
N ILE A 103 24.17 -1.21 -6.09
CA ILE A 103 24.67 -2.30 -5.24
C ILE A 103 26.03 -2.79 -5.71
N HIS A 104 26.22 -3.00 -7.00
CA HIS A 104 27.49 -3.42 -7.59
C HIS A 104 28.57 -2.37 -7.39
N LYS A 105 28.27 -1.09 -7.68
CA LYS A 105 29.20 0.03 -7.53
C LYS A 105 29.73 0.19 -6.11
N ASN A 106 28.87 -0.05 -5.11
CA ASN A 106 29.19 0.16 -3.70
C ASN A 106 29.54 -1.12 -2.93
N ASN A 107 29.63 -2.29 -3.61
CA ASN A 107 29.92 -3.60 -3.01
C ASN A 107 28.98 -3.93 -1.83
N ILE A 108 27.68 -3.61 -1.94
CA ILE A 108 26.73 -3.81 -0.87
C ILE A 108 26.35 -5.30 -0.80
N SER A 109 26.58 -5.88 0.37
CA SER A 109 26.12 -7.23 0.67
C SER A 109 24.71 -7.18 1.26
N TYR A 110 23.79 -7.99 0.74
CA TYR A 110 22.47 -8.22 1.31
C TYR A 110 22.22 -9.71 1.48
N VAL A 111 21.56 -10.06 2.57
CA VAL A 111 21.29 -11.46 2.91
C VAL A 111 19.96 -11.88 2.28
N LYS A 112 19.98 -12.98 1.51
CA LYS A 112 18.78 -13.58 0.98
C LYS A 112 18.03 -14.29 2.12
N SER A 113 16.98 -13.67 2.64
CA SER A 113 16.17 -14.23 3.72
C SER A 113 15.00 -15.04 3.15
N PRO A 114 14.64 -16.21 3.77
CA PRO A 114 13.42 -16.91 3.41
C PRO A 114 12.15 -16.22 3.94
N VAL A 115 12.31 -15.17 4.76
CA VAL A 115 11.19 -14.43 5.34
C VAL A 115 10.55 -13.53 4.29
N LYS A 116 9.23 -13.58 4.22
CA LYS A 116 8.45 -12.70 3.32
C LYS A 116 8.63 -11.25 3.73
N LYS A 117 9.11 -10.43 2.81
CA LYS A 117 9.29 -8.99 3.02
C LYS A 117 8.05 -8.23 2.56
N PRO A 118 7.71 -7.09 3.19
CA PRO A 118 6.61 -6.23 2.75
C PRO A 118 6.86 -5.69 1.34
N SER A 119 5.81 -5.27 0.65
CA SER A 119 5.90 -4.54 -0.63
C SER A 119 5.84 -3.02 -0.47
N ILE A 120 5.50 -2.55 0.73
CA ILE A 120 5.47 -1.15 1.11
C ILE A 120 6.27 -0.99 2.39
N PHE A 121 7.22 -0.05 2.39
CA PHE A 121 8.00 0.35 3.55
C PHE A 121 7.65 1.78 3.91
N THR A 122 7.54 2.05 5.20
CA THR A 122 7.30 3.38 5.76
C THR A 122 8.55 3.85 6.46
N PHE A 123 8.94 5.09 6.21
CA PHE A 123 10.07 5.77 6.83
C PHE A 123 9.63 7.12 7.36
N ASP A 124 10.12 7.49 8.52
CA ASP A 124 9.85 8.81 9.12
C ASP A 124 10.84 9.85 8.59
N TYR A 125 10.38 11.10 8.50
CA TYR A 125 11.26 12.21 8.18
C TYR A 125 12.14 12.58 9.38
N ASP A 126 13.35 12.99 9.05
CA ASP A 126 14.26 13.70 9.92
C ASP A 126 14.82 14.95 9.21
N GLY A 127 15.66 15.71 9.88
CA GLY A 127 16.20 16.94 9.31
C GLY A 127 16.96 16.75 8.01
N PHE A 128 17.63 15.59 7.80
CA PHE A 128 18.31 15.27 6.55
C PHE A 128 17.30 15.04 5.42
N LEU A 129 16.30 14.20 5.66
CA LEU A 129 15.29 13.85 4.68
C LEU A 129 14.39 15.02 4.31
N GLU A 130 14.09 15.92 5.25
CA GLU A 130 13.37 17.18 4.95
C GLU A 130 14.14 18.04 3.93
N VAL A 131 15.44 18.27 4.13
CA VAL A 131 16.29 19.02 3.19
C VAL A 131 16.42 18.28 1.85
N PHE A 132 16.56 16.95 1.90
CA PHE A 132 16.59 16.11 0.70
C PHE A 132 15.35 16.31 -0.16
N VAL A 133 14.14 16.25 0.43
CA VAL A 133 12.87 16.43 -0.30
C VAL A 133 12.75 17.85 -0.86
N GLN A 134 13.19 18.89 -0.13
CA GLN A 134 13.21 20.25 -0.67
C GLN A 134 14.12 20.36 -1.92
N SER A 135 15.26 19.64 -1.92
CA SER A 135 16.12 19.58 -3.10
C SER A 135 15.44 18.86 -4.27
N LEU A 136 14.66 17.79 -4.03
CA LEU A 136 13.89 17.11 -5.06
C LEU A 136 12.81 18.02 -5.67
N ILE A 137 12.11 18.82 -4.85
CA ILE A 137 11.14 19.83 -5.32
C ILE A 137 11.84 20.85 -6.24
N SER A 138 13.05 21.25 -5.92
CA SER A 138 13.83 22.16 -6.77
C SER A 138 14.26 21.51 -8.08
N ILE A 139 14.68 20.25 -8.03
CA ILE A 139 15.07 19.46 -9.20
C ILE A 139 13.89 19.21 -10.13
N SER A 140 12.67 18.96 -9.59
CA SER A 140 11.48 18.70 -10.42
C SER A 140 11.12 19.86 -11.37
N LYS A 141 11.61 21.07 -11.08
CA LYS A 141 11.37 22.29 -11.88
C LYS A 141 12.44 22.54 -12.95
N LEU A 142 13.52 21.76 -12.96
CA LEU A 142 14.61 21.91 -13.91
C LEU A 142 14.28 21.27 -15.24
N ASN A 143 15.02 21.68 -16.30
CA ASN A 143 14.92 21.01 -17.58
C ASN A 143 15.40 19.56 -17.47
N TYR A 144 14.82 18.68 -18.29
CA TYR A 144 15.03 17.25 -18.26
C TYR A 144 16.51 16.81 -18.29
N LYS A 145 17.36 17.46 -19.11
CA LYS A 145 18.77 17.10 -19.26
C LYS A 145 19.60 17.30 -17.98
N VAL A 146 19.31 18.35 -17.22
CA VAL A 146 19.94 18.62 -15.92
C VAL A 146 19.31 17.72 -14.84
N GLN A 147 17.99 17.60 -14.87
CA GLN A 147 17.23 16.80 -13.95
C GLN A 147 17.71 15.34 -13.92
N SER A 148 17.86 14.67 -15.08
CA SER A 148 18.27 13.27 -15.17
C SER A 148 19.61 12.99 -14.50
N LYS A 149 20.61 13.89 -14.70
CA LYS A 149 21.92 13.76 -14.07
C LYS A 149 21.90 13.95 -12.55
N LEU A 150 21.08 14.90 -12.09
CA LEU A 150 20.95 15.13 -10.64
C LEU A 150 20.20 14.01 -9.94
N LEU A 151 19.24 13.38 -10.61
CA LEU A 151 18.48 12.26 -10.03
C LEU A 151 19.33 11.02 -9.77
N GLU A 152 20.37 10.76 -10.57
CA GLU A 152 21.33 9.68 -10.28
C GLU A 152 22.04 9.91 -8.94
N THR A 153 22.56 11.12 -8.72
CA THR A 153 23.21 11.48 -7.45
C THR A 153 22.24 11.44 -6.27
N LYS A 154 21.00 11.94 -6.48
CA LYS A 154 19.97 11.92 -5.44
C LYS A 154 19.49 10.50 -5.10
N PHE A 155 19.42 9.61 -6.07
CA PHE A 155 19.11 8.21 -5.82
C PHE A 155 20.21 7.56 -4.95
N GLU A 156 21.47 7.73 -5.32
CA GLU A 156 22.59 7.19 -4.54
C GLU A 156 22.62 7.76 -3.11
N GLU A 157 22.45 9.08 -2.95
CA GLU A 157 22.39 9.77 -1.65
C GLU A 157 21.31 9.15 -0.74
N LEU A 158 20.08 8.97 -1.28
CA LEU A 158 18.98 8.42 -0.54
C LEU A 158 19.21 6.95 -0.14
N ILE A 159 19.67 6.12 -1.10
CA ILE A 159 19.90 4.69 -0.83
C ILE A 159 21.01 4.50 0.20
N VAL A 160 22.13 5.25 0.10
CA VAL A 160 23.20 5.23 1.11
C VAL A 160 22.65 5.60 2.48
N TYR A 161 21.88 6.67 2.55
CA TYR A 161 21.27 7.12 3.81
C TYR A 161 20.38 6.04 4.42
N LEU A 162 19.46 5.47 3.63
CA LEU A 162 18.51 4.46 4.12
C LEU A 162 19.21 3.16 4.55
N ILE A 163 20.22 2.70 3.83
CA ILE A 163 21.01 1.52 4.23
C ILE A 163 21.65 1.71 5.60
N ASN A 164 22.23 2.88 5.85
CA ASN A 164 22.94 3.14 7.10
C ASN A 164 22.03 3.41 8.29
N THR A 165 20.79 3.86 8.05
CA THR A 165 19.82 4.16 9.11
C THR A 165 18.80 3.06 9.34
N GLN A 166 18.40 2.33 8.28
CA GLN A 166 17.30 1.36 8.29
C GLN A 166 17.74 -0.07 7.94
N GLY A 167 19.00 -0.26 7.55
CA GLY A 167 19.51 -1.56 7.09
C GLY A 167 19.13 -1.88 5.63
N THR A 168 19.35 -3.14 5.22
CA THR A 168 19.22 -3.58 3.81
C THR A 168 17.94 -4.33 3.49
N ASP A 169 17.01 -4.48 4.43
CA ASP A 169 15.81 -5.30 4.27
C ASP A 169 14.91 -4.90 3.10
N PHE A 170 14.80 -3.59 2.84
CA PHE A 170 14.01 -3.07 1.72
C PHE A 170 14.65 -3.42 0.36
N ILE A 171 15.97 -3.48 0.27
CA ILE A 171 16.70 -3.86 -0.98
C ILE A 171 16.30 -5.27 -1.39
N GLU A 172 16.35 -6.20 -0.45
CA GLU A 172 15.96 -7.58 -0.70
C GLU A 172 14.52 -7.67 -1.24
N SER A 173 13.58 -6.97 -0.60
CA SER A 173 12.19 -6.96 -1.04
C SER A 173 12.01 -6.44 -2.46
N LEU A 174 12.74 -5.41 -2.87
CA LEU A 174 12.65 -4.82 -4.21
C LEU A 174 13.19 -5.75 -5.30
N LEU A 175 14.26 -6.49 -5.01
CA LEU A 175 14.94 -7.34 -5.98
C LEU A 175 14.25 -8.71 -6.19
N PHE A 176 13.58 -9.24 -5.15
CA PHE A 176 12.95 -10.56 -5.24
C PHE A 176 11.48 -10.45 -5.63
N GLU A 177 11.11 -11.11 -6.73
CA GLU A 177 9.72 -11.28 -7.14
C GLU A 177 9.17 -12.62 -6.65
N ILE A 178 7.90 -12.61 -6.26
CA ILE A 178 7.17 -13.85 -6.00
C ILE A 178 6.85 -14.48 -7.35
N GLN A 179 7.46 -15.64 -7.64
CA GLN A 179 7.26 -16.37 -8.89
C GLN A 179 6.00 -17.25 -8.88
N ASN A 180 5.30 -17.38 -7.75
CA ASN A 180 4.15 -18.29 -7.62
C ASN A 180 2.83 -17.51 -7.56
N GLU A 181 2.04 -17.56 -8.65
CA GLU A 181 0.74 -16.90 -8.75
C GLU A 181 -0.25 -17.36 -7.67
N ASN A 182 -0.25 -18.66 -7.34
CA ASN A 182 -1.12 -19.19 -6.29
C ASN A 182 -0.76 -18.61 -4.92
N GLN A 183 0.53 -18.47 -4.62
CA GLN A 183 0.99 -17.87 -3.38
C GLN A 183 0.62 -16.38 -3.31
N HIS A 184 0.79 -15.65 -4.41
CA HIS A 184 0.37 -14.26 -4.51
C HIS A 184 -1.14 -14.08 -4.24
N PHE A 185 -1.97 -14.95 -4.84
CA PHE A 185 -3.42 -14.96 -4.64
C PHE A 185 -3.80 -15.15 -3.15
N ILE A 186 -3.23 -16.15 -2.50
CA ILE A 186 -3.47 -16.42 -1.06
C ILE A 186 -3.00 -15.24 -0.20
N GLU A 187 -1.84 -14.64 -0.50
CA GLU A 187 -1.33 -13.47 0.22
C GLU A 187 -2.29 -12.28 0.13
N VAL A 188 -2.82 -11.98 -1.05
CA VAL A 188 -3.83 -10.91 -1.22
C VAL A 188 -5.04 -11.14 -0.32
N ILE A 189 -5.54 -12.37 -0.25
CA ILE A 189 -6.73 -12.70 0.54
C ILE A 189 -6.44 -12.58 2.03
N GLU A 190 -5.38 -13.21 2.52
CA GLU A 190 -5.06 -13.25 3.95
C GLU A 190 -4.72 -11.87 4.51
N HIS A 191 -3.97 -11.04 3.77
CA HIS A 191 -3.63 -9.69 4.24
C HIS A 191 -4.81 -8.71 4.17
N ASN A 192 -5.80 -8.99 3.32
CA ASN A 192 -6.93 -8.09 3.15
C ASN A 192 -8.25 -8.64 3.73
N LYS A 193 -8.22 -9.74 4.50
CA LYS A 193 -9.43 -10.42 4.99
C LYS A 193 -10.33 -9.57 5.89
N LEU A 194 -9.76 -8.61 6.61
CA LEU A 194 -10.50 -7.68 7.47
C LEU A 194 -10.72 -6.31 6.83
N ASN A 195 -10.06 -6.02 5.72
CA ASN A 195 -10.22 -4.75 5.02
C ASN A 195 -11.56 -4.70 4.27
N LYS A 196 -12.15 -3.51 4.21
CA LYS A 196 -13.40 -3.27 3.47
C LYS A 196 -13.12 -3.10 1.97
N LEU A 197 -12.52 -4.13 1.35
CA LEU A 197 -12.28 -4.16 -0.10
C LEU A 197 -13.41 -4.91 -0.82
N SER A 198 -13.82 -4.38 -1.97
CA SER A 198 -14.72 -5.05 -2.88
C SER A 198 -14.02 -6.23 -3.58
N LEU A 199 -14.80 -7.17 -4.11
CA LEU A 199 -14.22 -8.28 -4.88
C LEU A 199 -13.48 -7.81 -6.14
N GLN A 200 -13.85 -6.67 -6.70
CA GLN A 200 -13.16 -6.06 -7.84
C GLN A 200 -11.79 -5.53 -7.43
N GLU A 201 -11.69 -4.86 -6.28
CA GLU A 201 -10.43 -4.38 -5.72
C GLU A 201 -9.51 -5.55 -5.36
N LEU A 202 -10.03 -6.60 -4.72
CA LEU A 202 -9.28 -7.81 -4.40
C LEU A 202 -8.77 -8.53 -5.65
N SER A 203 -9.63 -8.67 -6.68
CA SER A 203 -9.23 -9.30 -7.95
C SER A 203 -8.15 -8.47 -8.66
N PHE A 204 -8.23 -7.14 -8.60
CA PHE A 204 -7.19 -6.26 -9.13
C PHE A 204 -5.86 -6.47 -8.39
N LEU A 205 -5.84 -6.46 -7.06
CA LEU A 205 -4.63 -6.73 -6.26
C LEU A 205 -4.03 -8.12 -6.55
N ALA A 206 -4.88 -9.13 -6.83
CA ALA A 206 -4.46 -10.48 -7.16
C ALA A 206 -3.98 -10.65 -8.61
N ASN A 207 -3.93 -9.60 -9.42
CA ASN A 207 -3.61 -9.64 -10.86
C ASN A 207 -4.57 -10.52 -11.69
N MET A 208 -5.83 -10.64 -11.28
CA MET A 208 -6.82 -11.52 -11.91
C MET A 208 -8.03 -10.74 -12.42
N SER A 209 -8.77 -11.31 -13.38
CA SER A 209 -10.14 -10.86 -13.67
C SER A 209 -11.07 -11.25 -12.50
N LEU A 210 -12.17 -10.53 -12.32
CA LEU A 210 -13.14 -10.84 -11.26
C LEU A 210 -13.71 -12.27 -11.38
N SER A 211 -13.92 -12.74 -12.60
CA SER A 211 -14.41 -14.11 -12.86
C SER A 211 -13.38 -15.16 -12.47
N THR A 212 -12.12 -14.97 -12.85
CA THR A 212 -11.01 -15.84 -12.47
C THR A 212 -10.81 -15.84 -10.95
N PHE A 213 -10.84 -14.66 -10.31
CA PHE A 213 -10.72 -14.54 -8.86
C PHE A 213 -11.80 -15.36 -8.13
N LYS A 214 -13.08 -15.22 -8.52
CA LYS A 214 -14.19 -15.98 -7.91
C LYS A 214 -14.02 -17.48 -8.08
N ARG A 215 -13.59 -17.94 -9.26
CA ARG A 215 -13.38 -19.36 -9.55
C ARG A 215 -12.24 -19.93 -8.70
N GLU A 216 -11.07 -19.29 -8.70
CA GLU A 216 -9.93 -19.74 -7.90
C GLU A 216 -10.21 -19.66 -6.40
N PHE A 217 -10.95 -18.63 -5.96
CA PHE A 217 -11.38 -18.53 -4.57
C PHE A 217 -12.25 -19.71 -4.12
N SER A 218 -13.29 -20.04 -4.90
CA SER A 218 -14.16 -21.18 -4.59
C SER A 218 -13.42 -22.51 -4.60
N LYS A 219 -12.41 -22.66 -5.47
CA LYS A 219 -11.55 -23.84 -5.54
C LYS A 219 -10.67 -23.99 -4.29
N HIS A 220 -10.11 -22.89 -3.77
CA HIS A 220 -9.19 -22.92 -2.63
C HIS A 220 -9.93 -22.97 -1.28
N PHE A 221 -11.04 -22.25 -1.14
CA PHE A 221 -11.74 -22.08 0.15
C PHE A 221 -13.06 -22.83 0.26
N ASN A 222 -13.48 -23.55 -0.78
CA ASN A 222 -14.76 -24.31 -0.85
C ASN A 222 -16.00 -23.50 -0.49
N THR A 223 -15.96 -22.17 -0.70
CA THR A 223 -17.06 -21.24 -0.41
C THR A 223 -16.96 -20.00 -1.32
N SER A 224 -18.04 -19.21 -1.36
CA SER A 224 -17.99 -17.95 -2.11
C SER A 224 -17.14 -16.88 -1.39
N PRO A 225 -16.45 -16.00 -2.15
CA PRO A 225 -15.67 -14.93 -1.54
C PRO A 225 -16.46 -14.07 -0.55
N SER A 226 -17.65 -13.61 -0.97
CA SER A 226 -18.48 -12.74 -0.12
C SER A 226 -18.86 -13.38 1.21
N LYS A 227 -19.21 -14.67 1.21
CA LYS A 227 -19.52 -15.41 2.43
C LYS A 227 -18.28 -15.55 3.32
N TRP A 228 -17.15 -15.93 2.73
CA TRP A 228 -15.91 -16.13 3.48
C TRP A 228 -15.42 -14.84 4.16
N PHE A 229 -15.36 -13.71 3.42
CA PHE A 229 -14.96 -12.44 3.99
C PHE A 229 -15.90 -11.94 5.09
N LEU A 230 -17.22 -12.19 4.91
CA LEU A 230 -18.19 -11.91 5.95
C LEU A 230 -17.92 -12.73 7.21
N ASP A 231 -17.66 -14.03 7.06
CA ASP A 231 -17.37 -14.96 8.15
C ASP A 231 -16.09 -14.55 8.91
N GLN A 232 -15.01 -14.13 8.19
CA GLN A 232 -13.77 -13.66 8.81
C GLN A 232 -14.00 -12.39 9.65
N ARG A 233 -14.78 -11.44 9.14
CA ARG A 233 -15.12 -10.22 9.88
C ARG A 233 -15.98 -10.51 11.12
N LEU A 234 -16.93 -11.43 11.05
CA LEU A 234 -17.71 -11.83 12.23
C LEU A 234 -16.86 -12.57 13.28
N GLU A 235 -15.89 -13.39 12.87
CA GLU A 235 -14.92 -14.00 13.78
C GLU A 235 -14.06 -12.95 14.48
N HIS A 236 -13.61 -11.94 13.74
CA HIS A 236 -12.89 -10.83 14.32
C HIS A 236 -13.75 -10.02 15.31
N ALA A 237 -15.03 -9.78 14.98
CA ALA A 237 -15.97 -9.16 15.92
C ALA A 237 -16.12 -9.97 17.21
N ALA A 238 -16.19 -11.30 17.11
CA ALA A 238 -16.27 -12.17 18.28
C ALA A 238 -15.02 -12.07 19.16
N LEU A 239 -13.85 -11.93 18.57
CA LEU A 239 -12.60 -11.68 19.32
C LEU A 239 -12.62 -10.33 20.04
N LEU A 240 -13.03 -9.26 19.36
CA LEU A 240 -13.12 -7.92 19.97
C LEU A 240 -14.12 -7.89 21.13
N LEU A 241 -15.23 -8.62 21.02
CA LEU A 241 -16.27 -8.69 22.08
C LEU A 241 -15.86 -9.52 23.31
N GLN A 242 -14.72 -10.21 23.31
CA GLN A 242 -14.16 -10.81 24.53
C GLN A 242 -13.71 -9.74 25.53
N ASP A 243 -13.36 -8.55 25.05
CA ASP A 243 -13.17 -7.38 25.90
C ASP A 243 -14.54 -6.79 26.30
N LYS A 244 -14.87 -6.89 27.60
CA LYS A 244 -16.15 -6.42 28.14
C LYS A 244 -16.34 -4.90 28.05
N SER A 245 -15.29 -4.14 27.79
CA SER A 245 -15.35 -2.69 27.58
C SER A 245 -15.84 -2.31 26.18
N VAL A 246 -15.68 -3.19 25.19
CA VAL A 246 -16.06 -2.98 23.79
C VAL A 246 -17.55 -3.28 23.61
N ARG A 247 -18.32 -2.33 23.09
CA ARG A 247 -19.76 -2.54 22.83
C ARG A 247 -20.02 -2.90 21.38
N PRO A 248 -21.05 -3.73 21.07
CA PRO A 248 -21.45 -4.03 19.69
C PRO A 248 -21.68 -2.77 18.82
N THR A 249 -22.13 -1.67 19.45
CA THR A 249 -22.32 -0.35 18.82
C THR A 249 -21.03 0.33 18.38
N ASP A 250 -19.92 -0.02 19.01
CA ASP A 250 -18.64 0.64 18.76
C ASP A 250 -17.88 -0.02 17.58
N ILE A 251 -18.21 -1.29 17.26
CA ILE A 251 -17.46 -2.10 16.29
C ILE A 251 -18.21 -2.41 14.99
N PHE A 252 -19.55 -2.26 14.92
CA PHE A 252 -20.30 -2.73 13.75
C PHE A 252 -19.87 -2.04 12.44
N GLU A 253 -19.56 -0.74 12.48
CA GLU A 253 -19.04 -0.01 11.33
C GLU A 253 -17.61 -0.45 10.98
N GLU A 254 -16.76 -0.67 11.99
CA GLU A 254 -15.39 -1.16 11.80
C GLU A 254 -15.40 -2.54 11.11
N ILE A 255 -16.31 -3.42 11.54
CA ILE A 255 -16.52 -4.75 10.95
C ILE A 255 -17.11 -4.67 9.52
N GLY A 256 -17.61 -3.52 9.09
CA GLY A 256 -18.10 -3.29 7.73
C GLY A 256 -19.60 -3.47 7.55
N TYR A 257 -20.37 -3.29 8.61
CA TYR A 257 -21.83 -3.24 8.54
C TYR A 257 -22.33 -1.80 8.49
N GLU A 258 -23.35 -1.55 7.65
CA GLU A 258 -23.98 -0.24 7.51
C GLU A 258 -24.94 0.06 8.67
N SER A 259 -25.43 -0.98 9.38
CA SER A 259 -26.30 -0.83 10.52
C SER A 259 -26.04 -1.87 11.59
N LEU A 260 -26.28 -1.47 12.85
CA LEU A 260 -26.19 -2.36 14.01
C LEU A 260 -27.16 -3.56 13.88
N SER A 261 -28.35 -3.34 13.33
CA SER A 261 -29.36 -4.41 13.17
C SER A 261 -28.86 -5.52 12.24
N ASN A 262 -28.25 -5.15 11.11
CA ASN A 262 -27.70 -6.11 10.16
C ASN A 262 -26.52 -6.89 10.78
N PHE A 263 -25.66 -6.20 11.54
CA PHE A 263 -24.57 -6.85 12.28
C PHE A 263 -25.09 -7.86 13.29
N VAL A 264 -26.04 -7.46 14.16
CA VAL A 264 -26.62 -8.33 15.19
C VAL A 264 -27.27 -9.56 14.57
N GLN A 265 -28.02 -9.39 13.48
CA GLN A 265 -28.65 -10.51 12.77
C GLN A 265 -27.60 -11.47 12.18
N ALA A 266 -26.60 -10.97 11.47
CA ALA A 266 -25.54 -11.79 10.88
C ALA A 266 -24.73 -12.54 11.94
N PHE A 267 -24.39 -11.87 13.04
CA PHE A 267 -23.68 -12.46 14.16
C PHE A 267 -24.52 -13.59 14.81
N LYS A 268 -25.81 -13.36 15.05
CA LYS A 268 -26.72 -14.38 15.59
C LYS A 268 -26.87 -15.59 14.66
N ILE A 269 -26.93 -15.37 13.34
CA ILE A 269 -26.97 -16.47 12.36
C ILE A 269 -25.70 -17.33 12.46
N LYS A 270 -24.54 -16.71 12.62
CA LYS A 270 -23.24 -17.40 12.68
C LYS A 270 -22.99 -18.09 14.02
N PHE A 271 -23.25 -17.41 15.13
CA PHE A 271 -22.87 -17.88 16.48
C PHE A 271 -24.06 -18.39 17.32
N GLY A 272 -25.28 -18.32 16.81
CA GLY A 272 -26.50 -18.78 17.51
C GLY A 272 -27.06 -17.82 18.56
N ILE A 273 -26.27 -16.84 19.00
CA ILE A 273 -26.60 -15.84 20.03
C ILE A 273 -26.25 -14.43 19.55
N THR A 274 -26.87 -13.42 20.16
CA THR A 274 -26.57 -12.02 19.82
C THR A 274 -25.17 -11.59 20.30
N PRO A 275 -24.55 -10.55 19.71
CA PRO A 275 -23.26 -10.03 20.17
C PRO A 275 -23.25 -9.70 21.66
N LYS A 276 -24.34 -9.12 22.20
CA LYS A 276 -24.47 -8.82 23.62
C LYS A 276 -24.53 -10.06 24.50
N GLN A 277 -25.25 -11.11 24.08
CA GLN A 277 -25.28 -12.38 24.79
C GLN A 277 -23.92 -13.08 24.74
N TYR A 278 -23.22 -13.01 23.59
CA TYR A 278 -21.87 -13.56 23.43
C TYR A 278 -20.86 -12.93 24.40
N GLN A 279 -20.95 -11.61 24.61
CA GLN A 279 -20.10 -10.87 25.53
C GLN A 279 -20.34 -11.19 27.01
N LEU A 280 -21.56 -11.64 27.35
CA LEU A 280 -21.95 -11.94 28.74
C LEU A 280 -21.62 -13.38 29.17
N ASN A 281 -21.36 -14.25 28.20
CA ASN A 281 -20.91 -15.63 28.44
C ASN A 281 -19.41 -15.72 28.63
#